data_3e6f4759dd2063f22228f065f27564e4
#
_entry.id   3e6f4759dd2063f22228f065f27564e4
#
_cell.length_a   1.000
_cell.length_b   1.000
_cell.length_c   1.000
_cell.angle_alpha   90.00
_cell.angle_beta   90.00
_cell.angle_gamma   90.00
#
_symmetry.space_group_name_H-M   'P 1'
#
loop_
_entity.id
_entity.type
_entity.pdbx_description
1 polymer ?
#
loop_
_entity_poly.entity_id
_entity_poly.type
_entity_poly.pdbx_seq_one_letter_code
_entity_poly.pdbx_strand_id
1 'polypeptide(L)'
;MTIKFHSEARKEFFEVAEYYEEQVVGLGDDFIDEVEKVLVVIEQQPDSGTKITKTEHRFLVSRFPYGIIYSVDEDLITIFAVMDLRRNPGYWKSRI
;
A
#
# COMPACT_ATOMS: atom_id res chain seq x y z
N MET A 1 -14.61 5.14 -7.38
CA MET A 1 -13.99 3.79 -7.46
C MET A 1 -14.00 3.13 -6.10
N THR A 2 -14.03 1.81 -6.07
CA THR A 2 -13.97 1.04 -4.83
C THR A 2 -12.55 0.59 -4.58
N ILE A 3 -12.06 0.72 -3.35
CA ILE A 3 -10.75 0.21 -2.95
C ILE A 3 -10.98 -1.02 -2.08
N LYS A 4 -10.30 -2.12 -2.43
CA LYS A 4 -10.36 -3.37 -1.69
C LYS A 4 -8.94 -3.80 -1.34
N PHE A 5 -8.71 -4.19 -0.08
CA PHE A 5 -7.43 -4.76 0.35
C PHE A 5 -7.48 -6.28 0.23
N HIS A 6 -6.45 -6.85 -0.37
CA HIS A 6 -6.17 -8.28 -0.19
C HIS A 6 -5.96 -8.52 1.31
N SER A 7 -6.42 -9.68 1.81
CA SER A 7 -6.35 -9.98 3.25
C SER A 7 -4.94 -9.85 3.83
N GLU A 8 -3.92 -10.28 3.07
CA GLU A 8 -2.53 -10.19 3.51
C GLU A 8 -2.02 -8.74 3.49
N ALA A 9 -2.48 -7.92 2.55
CA ALA A 9 -2.15 -6.51 2.51
C ALA A 9 -2.75 -5.76 3.71
N ARG A 10 -3.98 -6.10 4.06
CA ARG A 10 -4.64 -5.53 5.23
C ARG A 10 -3.89 -5.87 6.51
N LYS A 11 -3.47 -7.11 6.63
CA LYS A 11 -2.68 -7.58 7.77
C LYS A 11 -1.35 -6.82 7.86
N GLU A 12 -0.65 -6.67 6.74
CA GLU A 12 0.59 -5.90 6.68
C GLU A 12 0.38 -4.47 7.15
N PHE A 13 -0.69 -3.83 6.70
CA PHE A 13 -1.00 -2.45 7.05
C PHE A 13 -1.11 -2.28 8.57
N PHE A 14 -1.90 -3.14 9.23
CA PHE A 14 -2.10 -3.05 10.67
C PHE A 14 -0.85 -3.44 11.45
N GLU A 15 -0.11 -4.45 11.02
CA GLU A 15 1.13 -4.87 11.68
C GLU A 15 2.19 -3.77 11.63
N VAL A 16 2.32 -3.08 10.50
CA VAL A 16 3.30 -1.99 10.36
C VAL A 16 2.89 -0.80 11.24
N ALA A 17 1.61 -0.44 11.23
CA ALA A 17 1.12 0.65 12.08
C ALA A 17 1.38 0.36 13.56
N GLU A 18 1.11 -0.87 14.00
CA GLU A 18 1.36 -1.31 15.38
C GLU A 18 2.85 -1.27 15.71
N TYR A 19 3.70 -1.73 14.80
CA TYR A 19 5.15 -1.68 14.98
C TYR A 19 5.63 -0.24 15.24
N TYR A 20 5.18 0.70 14.42
CA TYR A 20 5.59 2.10 14.59
C TYR A 20 5.05 2.71 15.88
N GLU A 21 3.82 2.38 16.24
CA GLU A 21 3.24 2.89 17.48
C GLU A 21 4.00 2.40 18.72
N GLU A 22 4.51 1.18 18.68
CA GLU A 22 5.35 0.64 19.75
C GLU A 22 6.71 1.34 19.83
N GLN A 23 7.22 1.86 18.73
CA GLN A 23 8.49 2.60 18.71
C GLN A 23 8.32 4.00 19.31
N VAL A 24 7.32 4.74 18.85
CA VAL A 24 7.04 6.11 19.30
C VAL A 24 5.53 6.32 19.32
N VAL A 25 5.00 6.81 20.43
CA VAL A 25 3.57 7.12 20.54
C VAL A 25 3.16 8.11 19.45
N GLY A 26 2.10 7.79 18.71
CA GLY A 26 1.59 8.62 17.61
C GLY A 26 2.20 8.30 16.24
N LEU A 27 3.31 7.54 16.20
CA LEU A 27 3.96 7.23 14.92
C LEU A 27 3.15 6.25 14.07
N GLY A 28 2.41 5.33 14.71
CA GLY A 28 1.49 4.45 14.00
C GLY A 28 0.38 5.23 13.32
N ASP A 29 -0.17 6.24 13.98
CA ASP A 29 -1.19 7.12 13.38
C ASP A 29 -0.60 7.91 12.21
N ASP A 30 0.64 8.38 12.32
CA ASP A 30 1.33 9.07 11.21
C ASP A 30 1.46 8.14 10.00
N PHE A 31 1.81 6.88 10.22
CA PHE A 31 1.90 5.90 9.12
C PHE A 31 0.53 5.69 8.46
N ILE A 32 -0.50 5.52 9.25
CA ILE A 32 -1.88 5.35 8.74
C ILE A 32 -2.27 6.56 7.89
N ASP A 33 -1.99 7.77 8.37
CA ASP A 33 -2.31 9.00 7.66
C ASP A 33 -1.59 9.07 6.30
N GLU A 34 -0.32 8.68 6.25
CA GLU A 34 0.43 8.69 5.00
C GLU A 34 -0.09 7.65 4.01
N VAL A 35 -0.49 6.48 4.48
CA VAL A 35 -1.11 5.48 3.61
C VAL A 35 -2.47 5.98 3.11
N GLU A 36 -3.28 6.58 3.96
CA GLU A 36 -4.58 7.12 3.55
C GLU A 36 -4.43 8.20 2.48
N LYS A 37 -3.41 9.05 2.57
CA LYS A 37 -3.11 10.03 1.52
C LYS A 37 -2.81 9.37 0.19
N VAL A 38 -2.05 8.28 0.21
CA VAL A 38 -1.78 7.49 -1.00
C VAL A 38 -3.07 6.95 -1.59
N LEU A 39 -3.96 6.38 -0.76
CA LEU A 39 -5.23 5.82 -1.22
C LEU A 39 -6.11 6.88 -1.88
N VAL A 40 -6.13 8.09 -1.34
CA VAL A 40 -6.87 9.22 -1.94
C VAL A 40 -6.31 9.55 -3.33
N VAL A 41 -4.99 9.62 -3.45
CA VAL A 41 -4.35 9.95 -4.73
C VAL A 41 -4.65 8.89 -5.78
N ILE A 42 -4.49 7.60 -5.47
CA ILE A 42 -4.72 6.54 -6.44
C ILE A 42 -6.21 6.39 -6.79
N GLU A 43 -7.12 6.73 -5.88
CA GLU A 43 -8.54 6.76 -6.19
C GLU A 43 -8.86 7.84 -7.23
N GLN A 44 -8.23 9.02 -7.10
CA GLN A 44 -8.44 10.14 -8.02
C GLN A 44 -7.66 9.97 -9.31
N GLN A 45 -6.46 9.38 -9.25
CA GLN A 45 -5.56 9.19 -10.38
C GLN A 45 -4.98 7.78 -10.35
N PRO A 46 -5.75 6.78 -10.79
CA PRO A 46 -5.32 5.37 -10.67
C PRO A 46 -3.99 5.03 -11.34
N ASP A 47 -3.60 5.79 -12.37
CA ASP A 47 -2.34 5.57 -13.08
C ASP A 47 -1.15 6.31 -12.47
N SER A 48 -1.32 6.96 -11.33
CA SER A 48 -0.27 7.80 -10.73
C SER A 48 0.90 7.01 -10.16
N GLY A 49 0.69 5.76 -9.74
CA GLY A 49 1.78 4.91 -9.29
C GLY A 49 2.65 4.43 -10.45
N THR A 50 3.92 4.11 -10.15
CA THR A 50 4.84 3.55 -11.15
C THR A 50 4.38 2.15 -11.54
N LYS A 51 4.21 1.92 -12.83
CA LYS A 51 3.83 0.60 -13.33
C LYS A 51 5.02 -0.37 -13.18
N ILE A 52 4.83 -1.45 -12.43
CA ILE A 52 5.89 -2.41 -12.12
C ILE A 52 5.69 -3.76 -12.80
N THR A 53 4.46 -4.05 -13.26
CA THR A 53 4.14 -5.19 -14.12
C THR A 53 3.12 -4.71 -15.14
N LYS A 54 2.56 -5.63 -15.95
CA LYS A 54 1.53 -5.26 -16.93
C LYS A 54 0.25 -4.71 -16.26
N THR A 55 -0.04 -5.16 -15.03
CA THR A 55 -1.30 -4.87 -14.36
C THR A 55 -1.14 -4.18 -13.00
N GLU A 56 0.04 -4.22 -12.41
CA GLU A 56 0.25 -3.66 -11.06
C GLU A 56 1.12 -2.42 -11.08
N HIS A 57 0.81 -1.53 -10.14
CA HIS A 57 1.52 -0.27 -9.88
C HIS A 57 2.07 -0.25 -8.46
N ARG A 58 3.09 0.56 -8.24
CA ARG A 58 3.62 0.83 -6.91
C ARG A 58 3.57 2.34 -6.66
N PHE A 59 2.99 2.73 -5.53
CA PHE A 59 3.00 4.11 -5.07
C PHE A 59 3.76 4.18 -3.74
N LEU A 60 4.79 5.03 -3.68
CA LEU A 60 5.61 5.13 -2.47
C LEU A 60 4.89 5.91 -1.38
N VAL A 61 4.99 5.40 -0.15
CA VAL A 61 4.46 6.09 1.03
C VAL A 61 5.49 7.15 1.46
N SER A 62 5.02 8.38 1.72
CA SER A 62 5.90 9.45 2.18
C SER A 62 6.39 9.18 3.60
N ARG A 63 7.65 9.53 3.91
CA ARG A 63 8.28 9.43 5.25
C ARG A 63 8.59 8.02 5.73
N PHE A 64 8.04 6.99 5.12
CA PHE A 64 8.21 5.60 5.56
C PHE A 64 8.73 4.75 4.40
N PRO A 65 9.58 3.75 4.66
CA PRO A 65 10.17 2.92 3.59
C PRO A 65 9.20 1.83 3.12
N TYR A 66 8.01 2.25 2.68
CA TYR A 66 6.94 1.36 2.24
C TYR A 66 6.37 1.81 0.90
N GLY A 67 5.85 0.85 0.16
CA GLY A 67 5.13 1.08 -1.10
C GLY A 67 3.79 0.36 -1.08
N ILE A 68 2.81 0.95 -1.73
CA ILE A 68 1.49 0.36 -1.94
C ILE A 68 1.48 -0.28 -3.32
N ILE A 69 1.28 -1.59 -3.36
CA ILE A 69 1.16 -2.34 -4.62
C ILE A 69 -0.32 -2.51 -4.91
N TYR A 70 -0.74 -2.06 -6.09
CA TYR A 70 -2.16 -2.09 -6.43
C TYR A 70 -2.38 -2.34 -7.92
N SER A 71 -3.58 -2.80 -8.26
CA SER A 71 -4.05 -2.88 -9.63
C SER A 71 -5.37 -2.14 -9.76
N VAL A 72 -5.70 -1.79 -11.00
CA VAL A 72 -6.98 -1.14 -11.34
C VAL A 72 -7.67 -2.01 -12.37
N ASP A 73 -8.91 -2.41 -12.08
CA ASP A 73 -9.75 -3.17 -12.98
C ASP A 73 -11.14 -2.55 -12.96
N GLU A 74 -11.49 -1.86 -14.05
CA GLU A 74 -12.72 -1.07 -14.15
C GLU A 74 -12.83 -0.08 -12.99
N ASP A 75 -13.82 -0.25 -12.10
CA ASP A 75 -14.04 0.63 -10.94
C ASP A 75 -13.43 0.08 -9.65
N LEU A 76 -12.66 -0.99 -9.72
CA LEU A 76 -12.07 -1.64 -8.56
C LEU A 76 -10.56 -1.42 -8.50
N ILE A 77 -10.09 -0.87 -7.39
CA ILE A 77 -8.67 -0.82 -7.05
C ILE A 77 -8.41 -1.89 -6.01
N THR A 78 -7.52 -2.83 -6.32
CA THR A 78 -7.13 -3.88 -5.37
C THR A 78 -5.75 -3.58 -4.83
N ILE A 79 -5.63 -3.47 -3.51
CA ILE A 79 -4.35 -3.30 -2.83
C ILE A 79 -3.80 -4.70 -2.52
N PHE A 80 -2.70 -5.09 -3.16
CA PHE A 80 -2.10 -6.41 -2.99
C PHE A 80 -1.07 -6.45 -1.88
N ALA A 81 -0.41 -5.33 -1.59
CA ALA A 81 0.61 -5.31 -0.56
C ALA A 81 0.84 -3.91 -0.01
N VAL A 82 1.13 -3.85 1.29
CA VAL A 82 1.79 -2.73 1.95
C VAL A 82 3.22 -3.21 2.15
N MET A 83 4.07 -2.91 1.18
CA MET A 83 5.35 -3.55 1.00
C MET A 83 6.49 -2.77 1.63
N ASP A 84 7.23 -3.41 2.55
CA ASP A 84 8.54 -2.92 2.99
C ASP A 84 9.48 -2.92 1.79
N LEU A 85 10.04 -1.78 1.44
CA LEU A 85 10.88 -1.62 0.25
C LEU A 85 12.19 -2.41 0.33
N ARG A 86 12.55 -2.93 1.50
CA ARG A 86 13.75 -3.76 1.70
C ARG A 86 13.50 -5.24 1.43
N ARG A 87 12.23 -5.66 1.28
CA ARG A 87 11.86 -7.05 0.98
C ARG A 87 12.07 -7.39 -0.49
N ASN A 88 12.04 -8.70 -0.80
CA ASN A 88 12.01 -9.19 -2.17
C ASN A 88 10.84 -8.52 -2.92
N PRO A 89 11.10 -7.79 -4.01
CA PRO A 89 10.08 -6.99 -4.68
C PRO A 89 8.92 -7.78 -5.29
N GLY A 90 9.04 -9.08 -5.41
CA GLY A 90 7.99 -9.94 -5.98
C GLY A 90 7.25 -10.82 -4.97
N TYR A 91 7.48 -10.64 -3.66
CA TYR A 91 6.93 -11.54 -2.65
C TYR A 91 5.40 -11.62 -2.66
N TRP A 92 4.73 -10.56 -3.11
CA TRP A 92 3.27 -10.44 -3.15
C TRP A 92 2.63 -11.09 -4.40
N LYS A 93 3.43 -11.55 -5.36
CA LYS A 93 2.90 -12.02 -6.65
C LYS A 93 1.95 -13.22 -6.53
N SER A 94 2.13 -14.03 -5.48
CA SER A 94 1.22 -15.15 -5.22
C SER A 94 -0.18 -14.71 -4.79
N ARG A 95 -0.38 -13.42 -4.53
CA ARG A 95 -1.67 -12.88 -4.08
C ARG A 95 -2.59 -12.50 -5.24
N ILE A 96 -2.06 -12.49 -6.45
CA ILE A 96 -2.83 -12.13 -7.63
C ILE A 96 -3.70 -13.30 -8.06
#